data_eb54be56cf1779326930000c34d49ead
#
_entry.id   eb54be56cf1779326930000c34d49ead
#
_cell.length_a   1.000
_cell.length_b   1.000
_cell.length_c   1.000
_cell.angle_alpha   90.00
_cell.angle_beta   90.00
_cell.angle_gamma   90.00
#
_symmetry.space_group_name_H-M   'P 1'
#
loop_
_entity.id
_entity.type
_entity.pdbx_description
1 polymer ?
#
loop_
_entity_poly.entity_id
_entity_poly.type
_entity_poly.pdbx_seq_one_letter_code
_entity_poly.pdbx_strand_id
1 'polypeptide(L)'
;MKKTSPLVLLGTALLLSGFLLTSCKKNVSPVVVSVVINPTAVDPGQTANVAVTATDADSDPLTYVYIVNGGAINGMGPMVQWIAPSTSGAYSLTVTVSDGQGGTAQGNGALTVNTVVTFTGVSGTCSFLAGTAGDLNNSKVSLYTSLDNWNNNSPIKFGAVTGSGASATYRLSANPGNYYLDIWKDNDNNGFWSNDDFIGWYGSGGLGAPALTEIQLQQAQNFTSNITMYIF
;
A
#
# COMPACT_ATOMS: atom_id res chain seq x y z
N MET A 1 -60.09 -99.35 -0.12
CA MET A 1 -59.19 -98.46 0.57
C MET A 1 -58.38 -97.66 -0.49
N LYS A 2 -58.75 -96.44 -0.79
CA LYS A 2 -58.02 -95.58 -1.75
C LYS A 2 -57.22 -94.53 -0.97
N LYS A 3 -55.91 -94.58 -1.12
CA LYS A 3 -55.04 -93.57 -0.53
C LYS A 3 -54.95 -92.33 -1.46
N THR A 4 -55.34 -91.20 -1.01
CA THR A 4 -55.19 -89.98 -1.70
C THR A 4 -53.86 -89.32 -1.24
N SER A 5 -52.94 -89.03 -2.16
CA SER A 5 -51.70 -88.27 -1.91
C SER A 5 -51.97 -86.79 -2.02
N PRO A 6 -51.42 -85.95 -1.18
CA PRO A 6 -51.56 -84.51 -1.35
C PRO A 6 -50.54 -83.95 -2.37
N LEU A 7 -51.06 -83.12 -3.25
CA LEU A 7 -50.30 -82.33 -4.21
C LEU A 7 -49.55 -81.17 -3.51
N VAL A 8 -48.23 -81.19 -3.52
CA VAL A 8 -47.42 -80.13 -3.05
C VAL A 8 -47.26 -79.06 -4.16
N LEU A 9 -47.85 -77.91 -3.93
CA LEU A 9 -47.74 -76.76 -4.82
C LEU A 9 -46.45 -76.03 -4.52
N LEU A 10 -45.44 -76.15 -5.37
CA LEU A 10 -44.16 -75.44 -5.25
C LEU A 10 -44.33 -73.99 -5.80
N GLY A 11 -44.50 -73.02 -4.93
CA GLY A 11 -44.55 -71.62 -5.31
C GLY A 11 -43.15 -71.09 -5.60
N THR A 12 -42.87 -70.80 -6.85
CA THR A 12 -41.67 -70.08 -7.27
C THR A 12 -41.82 -68.59 -6.95
N ALA A 13 -41.17 -68.14 -5.86
CA ALA A 13 -41.04 -66.74 -5.59
C ALA A 13 -40.01 -66.06 -6.54
N LEU A 14 -40.51 -65.28 -7.48
CA LEU A 14 -39.70 -64.47 -8.41
C LEU A 14 -39.17 -63.24 -7.64
N LEU A 15 -37.93 -63.31 -7.19
CA LEU A 15 -37.20 -62.17 -6.61
C LEU A 15 -36.86 -61.16 -7.74
N LEU A 16 -37.69 -60.15 -7.91
CA LEU A 16 -37.43 -59.01 -8.76
C LEU A 16 -36.38 -58.16 -8.10
N SER A 17 -35.07 -58.39 -8.32
CA SER A 17 -34.00 -57.55 -7.91
C SER A 17 -34.06 -56.26 -8.75
N GLY A 18 -34.66 -55.20 -8.18
CA GLY A 18 -34.62 -53.84 -8.73
C GLY A 18 -33.19 -53.37 -8.79
N PHE A 19 -32.58 -53.37 -9.96
CA PHE A 19 -31.32 -52.74 -10.24
C PHE A 19 -31.58 -51.20 -10.19
N LEU A 20 -31.30 -50.55 -9.07
CA LEU A 20 -31.28 -49.09 -8.96
C LEU A 20 -30.12 -48.60 -9.83
N LEU A 21 -30.41 -48.19 -11.06
CA LEU A 21 -29.49 -47.42 -11.87
C LEU A 21 -29.34 -46.05 -11.18
N THR A 22 -28.35 -45.92 -10.28
CA THR A 22 -27.91 -44.63 -9.81
C THR A 22 -27.30 -43.93 -11.01
N SER A 23 -28.01 -42.97 -11.60
CA SER A 23 -27.47 -42.06 -12.60
C SER A 23 -26.30 -41.36 -11.93
N CYS A 24 -25.08 -41.64 -12.35
CA CYS A 24 -23.90 -40.90 -11.94
C CYS A 24 -24.04 -39.47 -12.52
N LYS A 25 -24.56 -38.54 -11.72
CA LYS A 25 -24.62 -37.13 -12.11
C LYS A 25 -23.17 -36.66 -12.27
N LYS A 26 -22.84 -36.11 -13.42
CA LYS A 26 -21.51 -35.56 -13.67
C LYS A 26 -21.34 -34.33 -12.74
N ASN A 27 -20.27 -34.33 -11.94
CA ASN A 27 -19.93 -33.24 -11.09
C ASN A 27 -19.69 -31.95 -11.90
N VAL A 28 -20.18 -30.79 -11.40
CA VAL A 28 -19.97 -29.48 -11.95
C VAL A 28 -19.09 -28.71 -10.96
N SER A 29 -17.96 -28.19 -11.43
CA SER A 29 -17.05 -27.42 -10.58
C SER A 29 -17.70 -26.15 -10.02
N PRO A 30 -17.32 -25.72 -8.82
CA PRO A 30 -17.80 -24.48 -8.23
C PRO A 30 -17.41 -23.25 -9.06
N VAL A 31 -18.08 -22.13 -8.81
CA VAL A 31 -17.80 -20.83 -9.43
C VAL A 31 -17.54 -19.81 -8.34
N VAL A 32 -16.40 -19.13 -8.39
CA VAL A 32 -16.13 -17.94 -7.56
C VAL A 32 -16.77 -16.72 -8.22
N VAL A 33 -17.79 -16.17 -7.57
CA VAL A 33 -18.53 -15.01 -8.05
C VAL A 33 -17.81 -13.71 -7.73
N SER A 34 -17.27 -13.60 -6.51
CA SER A 34 -16.53 -12.41 -6.08
C SER A 34 -15.55 -12.71 -4.96
N VAL A 35 -14.48 -11.91 -4.90
CA VAL A 35 -13.57 -11.77 -3.76
C VAL A 35 -13.53 -10.30 -3.38
N VAL A 36 -14.03 -9.96 -2.19
CA VAL A 36 -14.08 -8.58 -1.69
C VAL A 36 -13.12 -8.45 -0.52
N ILE A 37 -12.24 -7.45 -0.58
CA ILE A 37 -11.32 -7.08 0.50
C ILE A 37 -11.72 -5.71 1.00
N ASN A 38 -11.93 -5.58 2.30
CA ASN A 38 -12.36 -4.32 2.91
C ASN A 38 -11.70 -4.11 4.30
N PRO A 39 -10.96 -3.00 4.50
CA PRO A 39 -10.57 -2.01 3.49
C PRO A 39 -9.54 -2.57 2.48
N THR A 40 -9.43 -1.95 1.31
CA THR A 40 -8.46 -2.32 0.26
C THR A 40 -7.06 -1.78 0.51
N ALA A 41 -6.92 -0.85 1.49
CA ALA A 41 -5.65 -0.31 1.95
C ALA A 41 -5.64 -0.26 3.48
N VAL A 42 -4.53 -0.68 4.08
CA VAL A 42 -4.32 -0.70 5.53
C VAL A 42 -2.89 -0.30 5.88
N ASP A 43 -2.66 0.07 7.15
CA ASP A 43 -1.31 0.26 7.65
C ASP A 43 -0.63 -1.09 7.96
N PRO A 44 0.71 -1.15 8.05
CA PRO A 44 1.44 -2.36 8.38
C PRO A 44 0.91 -3.03 9.64
N GLY A 45 0.71 -4.35 9.58
CA GLY A 45 0.19 -5.15 10.68
C GLY A 45 -1.32 -5.01 10.96
N GLN A 46 -2.03 -4.13 10.28
CA GLN A 46 -3.47 -3.99 10.40
C GLN A 46 -4.20 -5.07 9.60
N THR A 47 -5.51 -5.18 9.82
CA THR A 47 -6.32 -6.27 9.29
C THR A 47 -7.33 -5.77 8.27
N ALA A 48 -7.48 -6.48 7.14
CA ALA A 48 -8.57 -6.35 6.19
C ALA A 48 -9.47 -7.58 6.24
N ASN A 49 -10.78 -7.39 6.12
CA ASN A 49 -11.73 -8.48 5.98
C ASN A 49 -11.77 -8.97 4.53
N VAL A 50 -11.76 -10.27 4.34
CA VAL A 50 -11.90 -10.93 3.04
C VAL A 50 -13.21 -11.68 3.02
N ALA A 51 -14.07 -11.40 2.05
CA ALA A 51 -15.34 -12.10 1.82
C ALA A 51 -15.33 -12.70 0.42
N VAL A 52 -15.53 -14.02 0.33
CA VAL A 52 -15.60 -14.76 -0.91
C VAL A 52 -17.04 -15.23 -1.13
N THR A 53 -17.59 -14.91 -2.28
CA THR A 53 -18.87 -15.47 -2.72
C THR A 53 -18.60 -16.52 -3.77
N ALA A 54 -19.00 -17.76 -3.51
CA ALA A 54 -18.90 -18.87 -4.44
C ALA A 54 -20.21 -19.67 -4.48
N THR A 55 -20.48 -20.31 -5.59
CA THR A 55 -21.67 -21.16 -5.80
C THR A 55 -21.27 -22.48 -6.44
N ASP A 56 -22.05 -23.52 -6.15
CA ASP A 56 -21.92 -24.81 -6.79
C ASP A 56 -23.28 -25.24 -7.35
N ALA A 57 -23.30 -25.74 -8.59
CA ALA A 57 -24.52 -26.12 -9.30
C ALA A 57 -25.14 -27.45 -8.78
N ASP A 58 -24.32 -28.26 -8.13
CA ASP A 58 -24.73 -29.52 -7.51
C ASP A 58 -25.07 -29.33 -6.03
N SER A 59 -24.83 -28.13 -5.50
CA SER A 59 -25.01 -27.78 -4.10
C SER A 59 -24.08 -28.55 -3.16
N ASP A 60 -22.89 -28.90 -3.63
CA ASP A 60 -21.88 -29.56 -2.82
C ASP A 60 -21.30 -28.62 -1.77
N PRO A 61 -20.87 -29.13 -0.60
CA PRO A 61 -20.21 -28.32 0.42
C PRO A 61 -18.88 -27.75 -0.08
N LEU A 62 -18.71 -26.43 0.03
CA LEU A 62 -17.51 -25.75 -0.45
C LEU A 62 -16.46 -25.58 0.65
N THR A 63 -15.22 -25.82 0.30
CA THR A 63 -14.03 -25.57 1.13
C THR A 63 -13.14 -24.49 0.50
N TYR A 64 -12.41 -23.74 1.34
CA TYR A 64 -11.66 -22.56 0.92
C TYR A 64 -10.22 -22.66 1.39
N VAL A 65 -9.28 -22.48 0.46
CA VAL A 65 -7.83 -22.40 0.76
C VAL A 65 -7.30 -21.08 0.24
N TYR A 66 -6.62 -20.34 1.11
CA TYR A 66 -6.09 -19.02 0.81
C TYR A 66 -4.57 -19.03 0.73
N ILE A 67 -4.03 -18.36 -0.28
CA ILE A 67 -2.60 -18.12 -0.45
C ILE A 67 -2.41 -16.61 -0.60
N VAL A 68 -1.50 -16.03 0.19
CA VAL A 68 -1.10 -14.63 0.11
C VAL A 68 0.40 -14.53 -0.14
N ASN A 69 0.85 -13.50 -0.87
CA ASN A 69 2.28 -13.25 -1.07
C ASN A 69 2.90 -12.38 0.03
N GLY A 70 2.13 -12.08 1.10
CA GLY A 70 2.62 -11.38 2.29
C GLY A 70 1.55 -11.28 3.37
N GLY A 71 1.99 -11.25 4.62
CA GLY A 71 1.09 -11.29 5.77
C GLY A 71 0.57 -12.68 6.10
N ALA A 72 -0.59 -12.77 6.74
CA ALA A 72 -1.19 -14.03 7.17
C ALA A 72 -2.72 -13.99 7.06
N ILE A 73 -3.31 -15.15 6.80
CA ILE A 73 -4.77 -15.33 6.86
C ILE A 73 -5.16 -15.89 8.23
N ASN A 74 -6.14 -15.28 8.84
CA ASN A 74 -6.76 -15.73 10.09
C ASN A 74 -8.24 -16.07 9.83
N GLY A 75 -8.63 -17.30 10.16
CA GLY A 75 -9.96 -17.83 9.94
C GLY A 75 -10.04 -18.91 8.86
N MET A 76 -11.23 -19.39 8.63
CA MET A 76 -11.55 -20.45 7.65
C MET A 76 -12.91 -20.16 7.00
N GLY A 77 -13.18 -20.81 5.85
CA GLY A 77 -14.43 -20.64 5.12
C GLY A 77 -14.49 -19.38 4.26
N PRO A 78 -15.69 -18.89 3.90
CA PRO A 78 -15.87 -17.81 2.93
C PRO A 78 -15.55 -16.41 3.51
N MET A 79 -15.42 -16.27 4.84
CA MET A 79 -15.10 -15.02 5.51
C MET A 79 -13.87 -15.20 6.39
N VAL A 80 -12.80 -14.50 6.07
CA VAL A 80 -11.52 -14.55 6.81
C VAL A 80 -10.95 -13.15 6.99
N GLN A 81 -9.92 -13.03 7.81
CA GLN A 81 -9.16 -11.80 7.98
C GLN A 81 -7.78 -11.95 7.36
N TRP A 82 -7.34 -10.95 6.63
CA TRP A 82 -5.98 -10.83 6.13
C TRP A 82 -5.21 -9.85 7.00
N ILE A 83 -4.25 -10.36 7.78
CA ILE A 83 -3.31 -9.56 8.57
C ILE A 83 -2.20 -9.10 7.64
N ALA A 84 -2.09 -7.79 7.44
CA ALA A 84 -1.12 -7.19 6.55
C ALA A 84 0.33 -7.42 7.06
N PRO A 85 1.30 -7.58 6.16
CA PRO A 85 2.70 -7.65 6.54
C PRO A 85 3.21 -6.29 7.07
N SER A 86 4.40 -6.29 7.67
CA SER A 86 5.05 -5.08 8.22
C SER A 86 5.67 -4.18 7.14
N THR A 87 5.83 -4.66 5.93
CA THR A 87 6.42 -3.92 4.81
C THR A 87 5.32 -3.32 3.94
N SER A 88 5.47 -2.04 3.58
CA SER A 88 4.56 -1.36 2.65
C SER A 88 4.68 -1.93 1.23
N GLY A 89 3.59 -1.91 0.48
CA GLY A 89 3.55 -2.41 -0.89
C GLY A 89 2.20 -2.94 -1.31
N ALA A 90 2.13 -3.50 -2.50
CA ALA A 90 0.96 -4.18 -3.03
C ALA A 90 1.09 -5.70 -2.82
N TYR A 91 0.03 -6.30 -2.29
CA TYR A 91 -0.02 -7.72 -1.99
C TYR A 91 -1.22 -8.36 -2.67
N SER A 92 -1.06 -9.64 -3.02
CA SER A 92 -2.09 -10.43 -3.69
C SER A 92 -2.55 -11.59 -2.83
N LEU A 93 -3.83 -11.92 -2.97
CA LEU A 93 -4.48 -13.08 -2.40
C LEU A 93 -5.03 -13.92 -3.53
N THR A 94 -4.84 -15.21 -3.46
CA THR A 94 -5.55 -16.22 -4.28
C THR A 94 -6.33 -17.12 -3.35
N VAL A 95 -7.62 -17.28 -3.59
CA VAL A 95 -8.46 -18.29 -2.94
C VAL A 95 -8.75 -19.40 -3.92
N THR A 96 -8.58 -20.64 -3.49
CA THR A 96 -9.05 -21.84 -4.21
C THR A 96 -10.25 -22.41 -3.47
N VAL A 97 -11.36 -22.54 -4.17
CA VAL A 97 -12.62 -23.13 -3.68
C VAL A 97 -12.75 -24.52 -4.27
N SER A 98 -13.02 -25.54 -3.44
CA SER A 98 -13.22 -26.92 -3.86
C SER A 98 -14.56 -27.46 -3.36
N ASP A 99 -15.22 -28.27 -4.19
CA ASP A 99 -16.47 -28.99 -3.90
C ASP A 99 -16.26 -30.34 -3.21
N GLY A 100 -15.00 -30.79 -3.05
CA GLY A 100 -14.69 -32.11 -2.48
C GLY A 100 -14.95 -33.27 -3.44
N GLN A 101 -15.48 -33.04 -4.65
CA GLN A 101 -15.77 -34.02 -5.69
C GLN A 101 -14.78 -33.92 -6.86
N GLY A 102 -13.71 -33.13 -6.72
CA GLY A 102 -12.66 -32.95 -7.71
C GLY A 102 -12.78 -31.65 -8.52
N GLY A 103 -13.86 -30.89 -8.38
CA GLY A 103 -14.04 -29.58 -8.97
C GLY A 103 -13.36 -28.51 -8.12
N THR A 104 -12.76 -27.51 -8.79
CA THR A 104 -12.14 -26.34 -8.15
C THR A 104 -12.35 -25.07 -8.96
N ALA A 105 -12.37 -23.92 -8.27
CA ALA A 105 -12.34 -22.59 -8.88
C ALA A 105 -11.42 -21.66 -8.10
N GLN A 106 -10.89 -20.65 -8.76
CA GLN A 106 -10.01 -19.67 -8.13
C GLN A 106 -10.57 -18.25 -8.21
N GLY A 107 -10.29 -17.46 -7.19
CA GLY A 107 -10.53 -16.03 -7.14
C GLY A 107 -9.31 -15.29 -6.64
N ASN A 108 -9.17 -14.03 -7.03
CA ASN A 108 -8.03 -13.19 -6.67
C ASN A 108 -8.49 -11.91 -5.98
N GLY A 109 -7.66 -11.39 -5.10
CA GLY A 109 -7.84 -10.10 -4.45
C GLY A 109 -6.50 -9.39 -4.26
N ALA A 110 -6.55 -8.09 -3.99
CA ALA A 110 -5.37 -7.27 -3.73
C ALA A 110 -5.56 -6.40 -2.49
N LEU A 111 -4.47 -6.22 -1.74
CA LEU A 111 -4.38 -5.36 -0.56
C LEU A 111 -3.19 -4.44 -0.72
N THR A 112 -3.39 -3.15 -0.46
CA THR A 112 -2.29 -2.19 -0.38
C THR A 112 -1.90 -1.99 1.09
N VAL A 113 -0.61 -2.13 1.41
CA VAL A 113 -0.07 -1.77 2.72
C VAL A 113 0.59 -0.40 2.60
N ASN A 114 0.09 0.55 3.39
CA ASN A 114 0.52 1.94 3.38
C ASN A 114 1.98 2.08 3.79
N THR A 115 2.63 3.13 3.29
CA THR A 115 3.96 3.52 3.78
C THR A 115 3.84 4.18 5.14
N VAL A 116 4.51 3.65 6.16
CA VAL A 116 4.61 4.33 7.45
C VAL A 116 5.62 5.46 7.33
N VAL A 117 5.16 6.69 7.39
CA VAL A 117 6.03 7.87 7.46
C VAL A 117 6.44 8.05 8.93
N THR A 118 7.64 7.61 9.30
CA THR A 118 8.20 7.79 10.65
C THR A 118 8.95 9.12 10.80
N PHE A 119 9.20 9.80 9.69
CA PHE A 119 9.93 11.07 9.65
C PHE A 119 8.94 12.24 9.63
N THR A 120 9.15 13.20 10.53
CA THR A 120 8.47 14.49 10.48
C THR A 120 9.50 15.53 10.09
N GLY A 121 9.26 16.26 9.00
CA GLY A 121 10.21 17.25 8.49
C GLY A 121 10.02 17.58 7.02
N VAL A 122 11.04 18.22 6.47
CA VAL A 122 11.08 18.64 5.06
C VAL A 122 12.20 17.91 4.31
N SER A 123 11.99 17.62 3.04
CA SER A 123 13.00 17.00 2.18
C SER A 123 12.80 17.40 0.71
N GLY A 124 13.79 17.15 -0.12
CA GLY A 124 13.70 17.39 -1.55
C GLY A 124 15.04 17.56 -2.21
N THR A 125 15.00 18.14 -3.41
CA THR A 125 16.19 18.53 -4.16
C THR A 125 16.29 20.05 -4.23
N CYS A 126 17.52 20.56 -4.26
CA CYS A 126 17.81 21.94 -4.64
C CYS A 126 18.68 21.89 -5.89
N SER A 127 18.38 22.74 -6.86
CA SER A 127 19.13 22.77 -8.11
C SER A 127 19.09 24.16 -8.75
N PHE A 128 20.17 24.51 -9.43
CA PHE A 128 20.16 25.66 -10.32
C PHE A 128 19.31 25.39 -11.56
N LEU A 129 18.87 26.46 -12.20
CA LEU A 129 18.28 26.38 -13.53
C LEU A 129 19.27 25.77 -14.52
N ALA A 130 18.76 25.08 -15.52
CA ALA A 130 19.60 24.47 -16.56
C ALA A 130 20.51 25.52 -17.21
N GLY A 131 21.82 25.20 -17.29
CA GLY A 131 22.84 26.08 -17.83
C GLY A 131 23.47 27.07 -16.84
N THR A 132 23.01 27.10 -15.60
CA THR A 132 23.65 27.88 -14.52
C THR A 132 24.73 27.03 -13.87
N ALA A 133 25.95 27.57 -13.78
CA ALA A 133 27.07 26.92 -13.09
C ALA A 133 27.04 27.28 -11.60
N GLY A 134 27.38 26.32 -10.75
CA GLY A 134 27.47 26.51 -9.31
C GLY A 134 27.70 25.16 -8.59
N ASP A 135 28.16 25.24 -7.37
CA ASP A 135 28.34 24.07 -6.50
C ASP A 135 27.60 24.28 -5.18
N LEU A 136 26.57 23.44 -4.97
CA LEU A 136 25.71 23.47 -3.77
C LEU A 136 26.33 22.75 -2.55
N ASN A 137 27.57 22.27 -2.65
CA ASN A 137 28.28 21.73 -1.50
C ASN A 137 28.32 22.75 -0.36
N ASN A 138 28.08 22.29 0.88
CA ASN A 138 28.02 23.11 2.11
C ASN A 138 26.86 24.12 2.16
N SER A 139 25.87 24.07 1.26
CA SER A 139 24.64 24.82 1.43
C SER A 139 23.89 24.36 2.67
N LYS A 140 23.08 25.24 3.26
CA LYS A 140 22.24 24.95 4.42
C LYS A 140 20.78 25.06 4.03
N VAL A 141 19.98 24.08 4.45
CA VAL A 141 18.53 24.15 4.46
C VAL A 141 18.08 24.72 5.80
N SER A 142 17.17 25.70 5.79
CA SER A 142 16.72 26.39 7.01
C SER A 142 15.21 26.48 7.08
N LEU A 143 14.65 26.42 8.30
CA LEU A 143 13.24 26.61 8.59
C LEU A 143 13.05 27.82 9.52
N TYR A 144 12.06 28.64 9.17
CA TYR A 144 11.69 29.85 9.87
C TYR A 144 10.22 29.82 10.26
N THR A 145 9.84 30.37 11.39
CA THR A 145 8.45 30.45 11.86
C THR A 145 7.72 31.72 11.42
N SER A 146 8.40 32.66 10.82
CA SER A 146 7.82 33.89 10.24
C SER A 146 8.68 34.44 9.12
N LEU A 147 8.12 35.30 8.30
CA LEU A 147 8.86 36.05 7.28
C LEU A 147 9.85 37.06 7.92
N ASP A 148 9.51 37.59 9.08
CA ASP A 148 10.44 38.45 9.82
C ASP A 148 11.69 37.69 10.25
N ASN A 149 11.55 36.47 10.73
CA ASN A 149 12.69 35.60 11.07
C ASN A 149 13.53 35.27 9.83
N TRP A 150 12.88 35.02 8.69
CA TRP A 150 13.58 34.80 7.43
C TRP A 150 14.37 36.07 6.99
N ASN A 151 13.74 37.26 7.00
CA ASN A 151 14.38 38.52 6.65
C ASN A 151 15.59 38.84 7.55
N ASN A 152 15.55 38.39 8.80
CA ASN A 152 16.63 38.59 9.77
C ASN A 152 17.63 37.40 9.80
N ASN A 153 17.53 36.46 8.88
CA ASN A 153 18.33 35.22 8.84
C ASN A 153 18.40 34.50 10.20
N SER A 154 17.25 34.40 10.87
CA SER A 154 17.11 33.77 12.19
C SER A 154 16.29 32.47 12.13
N PRO A 155 16.87 31.39 11.60
CA PRO A 155 16.16 30.10 11.46
C PRO A 155 15.94 29.47 12.83
N ILE A 156 14.76 28.86 13.02
CA ILE A 156 14.51 28.02 14.19
C ILE A 156 15.25 26.67 14.10
N LYS A 157 15.53 26.22 12.87
CA LYS A 157 16.27 25.00 12.60
C LYS A 157 16.96 25.05 11.25
N PHE A 158 18.13 24.46 11.18
CA PHE A 158 18.86 24.29 9.92
C PHE A 158 19.63 22.97 9.88
N GLY A 159 20.08 22.58 8.69
CA GLY A 159 20.91 21.41 8.44
C GLY A 159 21.67 21.56 7.12
N ALA A 160 22.64 20.69 6.89
CA ALA A 160 23.40 20.66 5.66
C ALA A 160 22.58 20.01 4.54
N VAL A 161 22.78 20.47 3.29
CA VAL A 161 22.39 19.71 2.11
C VAL A 161 23.39 18.57 1.86
N THR A 162 22.97 17.55 1.15
CA THR A 162 23.79 16.39 0.80
C THR A 162 24.02 16.37 -0.71
N GLY A 163 25.28 16.39 -1.13
CA GLY A 163 25.68 16.39 -2.54
C GLY A 163 26.51 17.61 -2.88
N SER A 164 26.89 17.72 -4.15
CA SER A 164 27.73 18.77 -4.70
C SER A 164 27.35 19.05 -6.15
N GLY A 165 27.91 20.14 -6.73
CA GLY A 165 27.60 20.56 -8.09
C GLY A 165 26.27 21.31 -8.17
N ALA A 166 25.67 21.31 -9.36
CA ALA A 166 24.48 22.10 -9.68
C ALA A 166 23.18 21.57 -9.07
N SER A 167 23.20 20.39 -8.45
CA SER A 167 22.04 19.77 -7.81
C SER A 167 22.44 19.00 -6.56
N ALA A 168 21.68 19.16 -5.47
CA ALA A 168 21.89 18.46 -4.22
C ALA A 168 20.56 18.09 -3.59
N THR A 169 20.57 17.26 -2.55
CA THR A 169 19.37 16.86 -1.80
C THR A 169 19.39 17.46 -0.40
N TYR A 170 18.22 17.64 0.19
CA TYR A 170 18.10 18.06 1.58
C TYR A 170 17.10 17.20 2.34
N ARG A 171 17.32 17.06 3.64
CA ARG A 171 16.42 16.43 4.58
C ARG A 171 16.62 17.03 5.96
N LEU A 172 15.58 17.66 6.50
CA LEU A 172 15.63 18.33 7.80
C LEU A 172 14.43 17.91 8.64
N SER A 173 14.68 17.26 9.78
CA SER A 173 13.62 16.91 10.72
C SER A 173 13.14 18.16 11.45
N ALA A 174 11.84 18.30 11.66
CA ALA A 174 11.23 19.38 12.44
C ALA A 174 10.00 18.84 13.20
N ASN A 175 9.58 19.55 14.23
CA ASN A 175 8.31 19.27 14.90
C ASN A 175 7.13 19.68 14.01
N PRO A 176 5.91 19.18 14.24
CA PRO A 176 4.71 19.73 13.62
C PRO A 176 4.60 21.24 13.88
N GLY A 177 4.18 21.99 12.87
CA GLY A 177 4.09 23.46 12.95
C GLY A 177 4.08 24.12 11.58
N ASN A 178 4.06 25.44 11.58
CA ASN A 178 4.08 26.26 10.36
C ASN A 178 5.47 26.82 10.12
N TYR A 179 5.97 26.68 8.89
CA TYR A 179 7.33 27.03 8.54
C TYR A 179 7.43 27.67 7.16
N TYR A 180 8.45 28.51 7.00
CA TYR A 180 9.00 28.93 5.72
C TYR A 180 10.35 28.24 5.53
N LEU A 181 10.69 27.88 4.30
CA LEU A 181 11.88 27.11 3.98
C LEU A 181 12.73 27.85 2.96
N ASP A 182 14.02 27.95 3.25
CA ASP A 182 15.02 28.33 2.27
C ASP A 182 16.22 27.37 2.24
N ILE A 183 17.05 27.55 1.22
CA ILE A 183 18.37 26.96 1.10
C ILE A 183 19.32 28.07 0.74
N TRP A 184 20.38 28.21 1.53
CA TRP A 184 21.38 29.27 1.37
C TRP A 184 22.79 28.69 1.43
N LYS A 185 23.64 29.17 0.54
CA LYS A 185 25.09 29.00 0.62
C LYS A 185 25.75 30.37 0.66
N ASP A 186 26.38 30.63 1.79
CA ASP A 186 27.26 31.76 2.03
C ASP A 186 28.65 31.43 1.44
N ASN A 187 28.92 31.95 0.27
CA ASN A 187 30.16 31.63 -0.46
C ASN A 187 31.39 32.37 0.09
N ASP A 188 31.23 33.55 0.63
CA ASP A 188 32.30 34.35 1.20
C ASP A 188 32.44 34.22 2.74
N ASN A 189 31.53 33.44 3.37
CA ASN A 189 31.46 33.20 4.82
C ASN A 189 31.31 34.50 5.66
N ASN A 190 30.63 35.50 5.12
CA ASN A 190 30.40 36.77 5.83
C ASN A 190 29.16 36.74 6.75
N GLY A 191 28.29 35.72 6.64
CA GLY A 191 27.08 35.55 7.46
C GLY A 191 25.88 36.37 7.00
N PHE A 192 25.99 37.08 5.88
CA PHE A 192 24.96 37.92 5.28
C PHE A 192 24.72 37.51 3.82
N TRP A 193 23.54 37.76 3.31
CA TRP A 193 23.29 37.61 1.88
C TRP A 193 24.07 38.67 1.11
N SER A 194 24.93 38.23 0.25
CA SER A 194 25.82 39.06 -0.51
C SER A 194 26.01 38.58 -1.94
N ASN A 195 26.61 39.38 -2.79
CA ASN A 195 26.91 39.00 -4.16
C ASN A 195 27.68 37.66 -4.20
N ASP A 196 27.36 36.84 -5.17
CA ASP A 196 27.90 35.51 -5.39
C ASP A 196 27.40 34.41 -4.44
N ASP A 197 26.52 34.72 -3.46
CA ASP A 197 25.83 33.72 -2.65
C ASP A 197 24.76 32.96 -3.47
N PHE A 198 24.43 31.76 -3.02
CA PHE A 198 23.37 30.98 -3.65
C PHE A 198 22.18 30.89 -2.69
N ILE A 199 21.01 31.27 -3.16
CA ILE A 199 19.77 31.21 -2.38
C ILE A 199 18.63 30.62 -3.17
N GLY A 200 17.74 29.88 -2.50
CA GLY A 200 16.48 29.39 -3.01
C GLY A 200 15.48 29.21 -1.90
N TRP A 201 14.19 29.23 -2.19
CA TRP A 201 13.13 29.12 -1.18
C TRP A 201 11.95 28.31 -1.72
N TYR A 202 11.14 27.79 -0.81
CA TYR A 202 9.85 27.23 -1.14
C TYR A 202 8.82 28.35 -1.33
N GLY A 203 8.32 28.50 -2.55
CA GLY A 203 7.38 29.55 -2.90
C GLY A 203 7.50 29.95 -4.37
N SER A 204 7.26 31.21 -4.63
CA SER A 204 7.30 31.83 -5.97
C SER A 204 8.15 33.10 -6.00
N GLY A 205 8.19 33.74 -7.15
CA GLY A 205 9.02 34.92 -7.40
C GLY A 205 10.48 34.57 -7.67
N GLY A 206 11.25 35.57 -8.08
CA GLY A 206 12.71 35.50 -8.25
C GLY A 206 13.41 36.41 -7.27
N LEU A 207 14.75 36.56 -7.39
CA LEU A 207 15.57 37.38 -6.48
C LEU A 207 15.04 38.81 -6.26
N GLY A 208 14.40 39.42 -7.25
CA GLY A 208 13.85 40.78 -7.10
C GLY A 208 12.56 40.88 -6.29
N ALA A 209 11.84 39.78 -6.08
CA ALA A 209 10.58 39.75 -5.33
C ALA A 209 10.30 38.32 -4.82
N PRO A 210 11.07 37.82 -3.87
CA PRO A 210 10.84 36.47 -3.30
C PRO A 210 9.51 36.42 -2.55
N ALA A 211 8.72 35.38 -2.79
CA ALA A 211 7.45 35.15 -2.13
C ALA A 211 7.44 33.73 -1.56
N LEU A 212 7.81 33.60 -0.29
CA LEU A 212 7.84 32.32 0.40
C LEU A 212 6.42 31.84 0.69
N THR A 213 6.21 30.54 0.55
CA THR A 213 4.94 29.88 0.88
C THR A 213 5.08 29.15 2.21
N GLU A 214 4.07 29.30 3.08
CA GLU A 214 4.03 28.62 4.36
C GLU A 214 3.82 27.13 4.18
N ILE A 215 4.58 26.32 4.91
CA ILE A 215 4.47 24.87 5.01
C ILE A 215 3.76 24.54 6.32
N GLN A 216 2.62 23.85 6.27
CA GLN A 216 1.94 23.31 7.43
C GLN A 216 2.40 21.87 7.64
N LEU A 217 3.38 21.66 8.51
CA LEU A 217 3.95 20.34 8.78
C LEU A 217 3.18 19.63 9.88
N GLN A 218 2.68 18.43 9.60
CA GLN A 218 1.98 17.58 10.55
C GLN A 218 2.86 16.44 11.08
N GLN A 219 2.42 15.82 12.18
CA GLN A 219 3.11 14.65 12.74
C GLN A 219 3.20 13.52 11.71
N ALA A 220 4.38 12.88 11.65
CA ALA A 220 4.70 11.81 10.70
C ALA A 220 4.56 12.22 9.23
N GLN A 221 4.68 13.51 8.93
CA GLN A 221 4.64 14.03 7.57
C GLN A 221 6.05 14.36 7.07
N ASN A 222 6.40 13.81 5.92
CA ASN A 222 7.54 14.27 5.13
C ASN A 222 7.03 15.23 4.03
N PHE A 223 7.17 16.54 4.27
CA PHE A 223 6.89 17.53 3.24
C PHE A 223 8.02 17.53 2.22
N THR A 224 7.70 17.26 0.95
CA THR A 224 8.71 17.18 -0.12
C THR A 224 8.54 18.31 -1.11
N SER A 225 9.61 19.03 -1.41
CA SER A 225 9.63 20.11 -2.39
C SER A 225 10.97 20.17 -3.11
N ASN A 226 10.94 20.59 -4.39
CA ASN A 226 12.14 20.92 -5.14
C ASN A 226 12.35 22.44 -5.13
N ILE A 227 13.56 22.87 -4.80
CA ILE A 227 13.93 24.29 -4.64
C ILE A 227 14.81 24.69 -5.80
N THR A 228 14.40 25.76 -6.49
CA THR A 228 15.24 26.42 -7.48
C THR A 228 16.22 27.36 -6.81
N MET A 229 17.51 27.20 -7.12
CA MET A 229 18.59 28.02 -6.58
C MET A 229 18.94 29.16 -7.54
N TYR A 230 19.19 30.32 -6.99
CA TYR A 230 19.60 31.51 -7.68
C TYR A 230 20.99 31.97 -7.19
N ILE A 231 21.72 32.69 -8.03
CA ILE A 231 22.94 33.39 -7.65
C ILE A 231 22.51 34.80 -7.27
N PHE A 232 22.83 35.23 -6.06
CA PHE A 232 22.46 36.57 -5.52
C PHE A 232 23.34 37.65 -6.14
#